data_6b0ff5ff9d100b62d7e6dc81acd114f1
#
_entry.id   6b0ff5ff9d100b62d7e6dc81acd114f1
#
_cell.length_a   1.000
_cell.length_b   1.000
_cell.length_c   1.000
_cell.angle_alpha   90.00
_cell.angle_beta   90.00
_cell.angle_gamma   90.00
#
_symmetry.space_group_name_H-M   'P 1'
#
loop_
_entity.id
_entity.type
_entity.pdbx_description
1 polymer ?
#
loop_
_entity_poly.entity_id
_entity_poly.type
_entity_poly.pdbx_seq_one_letter_code
_entity_poly.pdbx_strand_id
1 'polypeptide(L)'
;PDLILSIALKGGGSYNETKWNNERFDKLLIEARGLRDFDKRKEIYCEMQRMLHDEGGHLTMAYLDVLDAVRSEVKGITPHASGPLGFYQMARTVWIDS
;
A
#
# COMPACT_ATOMS: atom_id res chain seq x y z
N PRO A 1 5.92 4.88 2.66
CA PRO A 1 6.24 3.46 2.35
C PRO A 1 6.69 2.67 3.60
N ASP A 2 7.35 3.31 4.57
CA ASP A 2 7.95 2.65 5.73
C ASP A 2 7.00 1.69 6.49
N LEU A 3 5.77 2.10 6.75
CA LEU A 3 4.80 1.29 7.49
C LEU A 3 4.56 -0.08 6.83
N ILE A 4 4.22 -0.09 5.53
CA ILE A 4 3.95 -1.32 4.79
C ILE A 4 5.19 -2.21 4.73
N LEU A 5 6.35 -1.64 4.43
CA LEU A 5 7.61 -2.37 4.37
C LEU A 5 7.95 -3.02 5.72
N SER A 6 7.61 -2.36 6.82
CA SER A 6 7.88 -2.85 8.17
C SER A 6 6.96 -3.97 8.64
N ILE A 7 5.68 -3.87 8.33
CA ILE A 7 4.69 -4.82 8.86
C ILE A 7 4.49 -6.03 7.96
N ALA A 8 4.62 -5.86 6.63
CA ALA A 8 4.31 -6.90 5.65
C ALA A 8 5.54 -7.56 5.02
N LEU A 9 6.70 -6.90 5.01
CA LEU A 9 7.85 -7.35 4.23
C LEU A 9 9.14 -7.53 5.04
N LYS A 10 9.25 -6.88 6.19
CA LYS A 10 10.38 -7.07 7.10
C LYS A 10 10.38 -8.49 7.66
N GLY A 11 11.57 -9.08 7.88
CA GLY A 11 11.72 -10.37 8.57
C GLY A 11 11.03 -10.36 9.93
N GLY A 12 10.15 -11.32 10.17
CA GLY A 12 9.34 -11.39 11.39
C GLY A 12 8.26 -10.32 11.53
N GLY A 13 7.96 -9.55 10.49
CA GLY A 13 6.85 -8.59 10.48
C GLY A 13 5.51 -9.28 10.74
N SER A 14 4.59 -8.61 11.46
CA SER A 14 3.31 -9.18 11.90
C SER A 14 2.39 -9.61 10.74
N TYR A 15 2.55 -9.02 9.57
CA TYR A 15 1.80 -9.35 8.35
C TYR A 15 2.71 -9.90 7.23
N ASN A 16 3.91 -10.40 7.58
CA ASN A 16 4.78 -11.06 6.61
C ASN A 16 4.30 -12.50 6.34
N GLU A 17 3.27 -12.62 5.52
CA GLU A 17 2.64 -13.90 5.17
C GLU A 17 3.57 -14.81 4.34
N THR A 18 4.46 -14.21 3.55
CA THR A 18 5.38 -14.92 2.66
C THR A 18 6.52 -15.61 3.42
N LYS A 19 6.77 -15.25 4.66
CA LYS A 19 7.94 -15.66 5.45
C LYS A 19 9.28 -15.26 4.83
N TRP A 20 9.26 -14.37 3.81
CA TRP A 20 10.48 -13.84 3.23
C TRP A 20 11.30 -13.11 4.31
N ASN A 21 12.60 -13.35 4.32
CA ASN A 21 13.51 -12.77 5.30
C ASN A 21 14.82 -12.41 4.59
N ASN A 22 15.20 -11.15 4.64
CA ASN A 22 16.44 -10.64 4.07
C ASN A 22 17.05 -9.60 5.01
N GLU A 23 18.19 -9.96 5.62
CA GLU A 23 18.86 -9.09 6.58
C GLU A 23 19.30 -7.74 5.98
N ARG A 24 19.68 -7.70 4.70
CA ARG A 24 20.04 -6.46 4.02
C ARG A 24 18.85 -5.54 3.91
N PHE A 25 17.69 -6.08 3.53
CA PHE A 25 16.44 -5.34 3.47
C PHE A 25 16.08 -4.73 4.84
N ASP A 26 16.17 -5.52 5.89
CA ASP A 26 15.85 -5.07 7.25
C ASP A 26 16.80 -3.96 7.73
N LYS A 27 18.10 -4.04 7.40
CA LYS A 27 19.09 -2.98 7.68
C LYS A 27 18.78 -1.71 6.93
N LEU A 28 18.51 -1.79 5.63
CA LEU A 28 18.12 -0.64 4.80
C LEU A 28 16.86 0.06 5.31
N LEU A 29 15.88 -0.71 5.78
CA LEU A 29 14.65 -0.16 6.35
C LEU A 29 14.92 0.68 7.60
N ILE A 30 15.79 0.21 8.49
CA ILE A 30 16.20 0.95 9.70
C ILE A 30 16.98 2.20 9.32
N GLU A 31 17.92 2.09 8.38
CA GLU A 31 18.72 3.20 7.88
C GLU A 31 17.84 4.30 7.28
N ALA A 32 16.90 3.95 6.40
CA ALA A 32 15.99 4.90 5.78
C ALA A 32 15.17 5.71 6.80
N ARG A 33 14.81 5.12 7.94
CA ARG A 33 14.10 5.81 9.03
C ARG A 33 14.94 6.90 9.68
N GLY A 34 16.24 6.67 9.84
CA GLY A 34 17.16 7.62 10.43
C GLY A 34 17.54 8.79 9.53
N LEU A 35 17.33 8.68 8.21
CA LEU A 35 17.73 9.67 7.24
C LEU A 35 16.72 10.83 7.13
N ARG A 36 17.21 12.06 7.31
CA ARG A 36 16.45 13.29 7.03
C ARG A 36 16.54 13.73 5.57
N ASP A 37 17.65 13.40 4.91
CA ASP A 37 17.90 13.69 3.49
C ASP A 37 16.91 12.89 2.62
N PHE A 38 16.09 13.61 1.87
CA PHE A 38 15.03 13.00 1.04
C PHE A 38 15.61 12.19 -0.11
N ASP A 39 16.67 12.68 -0.77
CA ASP A 39 17.21 12.01 -1.96
C ASP A 39 17.92 10.72 -1.57
N LYS A 40 18.73 10.72 -0.53
CA LYS A 40 19.36 9.51 -0.01
C LYS A 40 18.33 8.49 0.46
N ARG A 41 17.29 8.95 1.15
CA ARG A 41 16.20 8.07 1.59
C ARG A 41 15.45 7.46 0.41
N LYS A 42 15.24 8.23 -0.66
CA LYS A 42 14.62 7.75 -1.91
C LYS A 42 15.48 6.67 -2.57
N GLU A 43 16.79 6.85 -2.64
CA GLU A 43 17.72 5.85 -3.17
C GLU A 43 17.61 4.52 -2.42
N ILE A 44 17.60 4.55 -1.09
CA ILE A 44 17.43 3.35 -0.27
C ILE A 44 16.09 2.67 -0.55
N TYR A 45 14.98 3.41 -0.61
CA TYR A 45 13.70 2.80 -0.93
C TYR A 45 13.66 2.23 -2.35
N CYS A 46 14.30 2.85 -3.33
CA CYS A 46 14.42 2.30 -4.67
C CYS A 46 15.22 0.97 -4.68
N GLU A 47 16.29 0.89 -3.90
CA GLU A 47 17.04 -0.36 -3.73
C GLU A 47 16.19 -1.44 -3.09
N MET A 48 15.49 -1.12 -2.01
CA MET A 48 14.59 -2.05 -1.33
C MET A 48 13.48 -2.57 -2.25
N GLN A 49 12.89 -1.69 -3.09
CA GLN A 49 11.90 -2.11 -4.07
C GLN A 49 12.47 -3.05 -5.13
N ARG A 50 13.71 -2.83 -5.56
CA ARG A 50 14.40 -3.74 -6.48
C ARG A 50 14.62 -5.11 -5.85
N MET A 51 15.08 -5.14 -4.60
CA MET A 51 15.23 -6.41 -3.86
C MET A 51 13.91 -7.17 -3.75
N LEU A 52 12.81 -6.47 -3.48
CA LEU A 52 11.47 -7.08 -3.45
C LEU A 52 11.03 -7.62 -4.82
N HIS A 53 11.36 -6.92 -5.90
CA HIS A 53 11.07 -7.37 -7.25
C HIS A 53 11.87 -8.63 -7.61
N ASP A 54 13.14 -8.67 -7.27
CA ASP A 54 14.07 -9.72 -7.71
C ASP A 54 14.03 -10.96 -6.80
N GLU A 55 13.83 -10.79 -5.51
CA GLU A 55 13.96 -11.84 -4.49
C GLU A 55 12.75 -11.94 -3.55
N GLY A 56 11.83 -11.00 -3.60
CA GLY A 56 10.68 -10.94 -2.69
C GLY A 56 9.74 -12.13 -2.86
N GLY A 57 9.18 -12.59 -1.75
CA GLY A 57 8.25 -13.73 -1.72
C GLY A 57 6.83 -13.40 -2.19
N HIS A 58 6.56 -12.20 -2.67
CA HIS A 58 5.22 -11.75 -3.07
C HIS A 58 5.13 -11.52 -4.58
N LEU A 59 4.26 -12.29 -5.24
CA LEU A 59 3.99 -12.16 -6.67
C LEU A 59 2.59 -11.57 -6.88
N THR A 60 2.52 -10.36 -7.41
CA THR A 60 1.26 -9.74 -7.82
C THR A 60 0.92 -10.16 -9.24
N MET A 61 0.00 -11.11 -9.39
CA MET A 61 -0.42 -11.62 -10.71
C MET A 61 -1.50 -10.77 -11.36
N ALA A 62 -2.35 -10.12 -10.57
CA ALA A 62 -3.46 -9.32 -11.06
C ALA A 62 -3.93 -8.33 -10.00
N TYR A 63 -4.61 -7.28 -10.44
CA TYR A 63 -5.36 -6.38 -9.58
C TYR A 63 -6.85 -6.64 -9.80
N LEU A 64 -7.62 -6.66 -8.73
CA LEU A 64 -9.07 -6.78 -8.79
C LEU A 64 -9.69 -5.39 -8.84
N ASP A 65 -10.62 -5.20 -9.76
CA ASP A 65 -11.45 -4.01 -9.75
C ASP A 65 -12.42 -4.05 -8.57
N VAL A 66 -12.56 -2.92 -7.88
CA VAL A 66 -13.58 -2.74 -6.86
C VAL A 66 -14.81 -2.15 -7.52
N LEU A 67 -15.92 -2.89 -7.48
CA LEU A 67 -17.19 -2.50 -8.10
C LEU A 67 -18.17 -2.05 -7.03
N ASP A 68 -18.70 -0.84 -7.18
CA ASP A 68 -19.76 -0.31 -6.34
C ASP A 68 -21.08 -0.29 -7.14
N ALA A 69 -22.15 -0.78 -6.55
CA ALA A 69 -23.49 -0.70 -7.10
C ALA A 69 -24.35 0.19 -6.23
N VAL A 70 -25.00 1.17 -6.83
CA VAL A 70 -25.90 2.10 -6.14
C VAL A 70 -27.19 2.28 -6.94
N ARG A 71 -28.25 2.66 -6.25
CA ARG A 71 -29.52 3.00 -6.90
C ARG A 71 -29.36 4.31 -7.68
N SER A 72 -30.13 4.47 -8.73
CA SER A 72 -30.07 5.64 -9.63
C SER A 72 -30.34 6.99 -8.94
N GLU A 73 -31.12 6.95 -7.86
CA GLU A 73 -31.45 8.12 -7.06
C GLU A 73 -30.30 8.57 -6.13
N VAL A 74 -29.31 7.71 -5.89
CA VAL A 74 -28.16 8.03 -5.07
C VAL A 74 -27.10 8.76 -5.89
N LYS A 75 -26.81 9.98 -5.54
CA LYS A 75 -25.86 10.87 -6.22
C LYS A 75 -24.68 11.22 -5.34
N GLY A 76 -23.60 11.72 -5.96
CA GLY A 76 -22.42 12.24 -5.22
C GLY A 76 -21.40 11.19 -4.82
N ILE A 77 -21.54 9.93 -5.25
CA ILE A 77 -20.49 8.93 -5.09
C ILE A 77 -19.40 9.17 -6.13
N THR A 78 -18.18 9.37 -5.66
CA THR A 78 -17.01 9.49 -6.51
C THR A 78 -16.13 8.25 -6.35
N PRO A 79 -15.79 7.55 -7.44
CA PRO A 79 -14.86 6.42 -7.38
C PRO A 79 -13.53 6.80 -6.73
N HIS A 80 -12.97 5.89 -5.95
CA HIS A 80 -11.67 6.10 -5.31
C HIS A 80 -10.77 4.90 -5.51
N ALA A 81 -9.51 5.14 -5.90
CA ALA A 81 -8.57 4.08 -6.24
C ALA A 81 -8.19 3.16 -5.05
N SER A 82 -8.38 3.62 -3.82
CA SER A 82 -7.94 2.88 -2.63
C SER A 82 -9.04 2.09 -1.93
N GLY A 83 -10.29 2.12 -2.43
CA GLY A 83 -11.35 1.33 -1.81
C GLY A 83 -12.76 1.73 -2.25
N PRO A 84 -13.75 0.94 -1.85
CA PRO A 84 -15.14 1.08 -2.26
C PRO A 84 -15.81 2.33 -1.67
N LEU A 85 -16.96 2.68 -2.24
CA LEU A 85 -17.86 3.74 -1.76
C LEU A 85 -17.13 5.08 -1.50
N GLY A 86 -16.26 5.49 -2.44
CA GLY A 86 -15.46 6.70 -2.29
C GLY A 86 -14.52 6.63 -1.08
N PHE A 87 -13.92 5.47 -0.85
CA PHE A 87 -13.09 5.17 0.31
C PHE A 87 -13.83 5.34 1.65
N TYR A 88 -15.06 4.82 1.71
CA TYR A 88 -15.94 4.90 2.89
C TYR A 88 -16.34 6.33 3.33
N GLN A 89 -16.11 7.33 2.47
CA GLN A 89 -16.44 8.74 2.76
C GLN A 89 -17.80 9.17 2.20
N MET A 90 -18.59 8.25 1.70
CA MET A 90 -19.88 8.51 1.06
C MET A 90 -20.81 9.39 1.92
N ALA A 91 -20.80 9.24 3.24
CA ALA A 91 -21.63 10.02 4.15
C ALA A 91 -21.39 11.54 4.08
N ARG A 92 -20.29 11.99 3.47
CA ARG A 92 -19.94 13.41 3.31
C ARG A 92 -20.44 14.03 2.01
N THR A 93 -20.67 13.20 1.00
CA THR A 93 -20.88 13.67 -0.38
C THR A 93 -22.17 13.15 -1.02
N VAL A 94 -22.78 12.12 -0.44
CA VAL A 94 -23.94 11.44 -1.02
C VAL A 94 -25.23 12.16 -0.65
N TRP A 95 -26.13 12.28 -1.64
CA TRP A 95 -27.52 12.72 -1.44
C TRP A 95 -28.48 11.86 -2.25
N ILE A 96 -29.76 11.94 -1.93
CA ILE A 96 -30.84 11.27 -2.66
C ILE A 96 -31.54 12.33 -3.52
N ASP A 97 -31.58 12.07 -4.82
CA ASP A 97 -32.30 12.88 -5.78
C ASP A 97 -33.73 12.34 -5.87
N SER A 98 -34.70 13.16 -5.47
CA SER A 98 -36.14 12.81 -5.41
C SER A 98 -36.92 13.31 -6.60
#